data_529e4e07f2863cda70416c1aa30a1482
#
_entry.id   529e4e07f2863cda70416c1aa30a1482
#
_cell.length_a   1.000
_cell.length_b   1.000
_cell.length_c   1.000
_cell.angle_alpha   90.00
_cell.angle_beta   90.00
_cell.angle_gamma   90.00
#
_symmetry.space_group_name_H-M   'P 1'
#
loop_
_entity.id
_entity.type
_entity.pdbx_description
1 polymer ?
#
loop_
_entity_poly.entity_id
_entity_poly.type
_entity_poly.pdbx_seq_one_letter_code
_entity_poly.pdbx_strand_id
1 'polypeptide(L)'
;MKKRYSSLLLIVTQVLYAQETIQTDRPDQTESTSITPKSNLQLESGFFYEKTDTESRNISHPTLLIKYGVNKNLELRVGTDFNSETVYQERNSGISPITLGFKAKLMEERKLMPSLAFLGQVTLNSLASKNFKTPYTAPSIRLLFQHTLSDKLNLGYNLGAEWNGVTPDVTGVYTVSTSYSFDEKLGMFAEFYGYLNKFEKADHRFDAGFTYLISNNFQVDTSAGIGISKISPDYFVSAGVSYRFSTK
;
A
#
# COMPACT_ATOMS: atom_id res chain seq x y z
N MET A 1 42.35 -2.23 60.89
CA MET A 1 42.05 -1.46 59.67
C MET A 1 41.20 -2.33 58.75
N LYS A 2 39.87 -2.05 58.66
CA LYS A 2 38.95 -2.77 57.76
C LYS A 2 38.79 -1.96 56.52
N LYS A 3 39.28 -2.49 55.35
CA LYS A 3 39.05 -1.87 54.02
C LYS A 3 37.61 -2.15 53.59
N ARG A 4 36.82 -1.10 53.45
CA ARG A 4 35.50 -1.13 52.81
C ARG A 4 35.68 -1.01 51.30
N TYR A 5 35.30 -2.07 50.54
CA TYR A 5 35.16 -2.02 49.10
C TYR A 5 33.76 -1.53 48.78
N SER A 6 33.65 -0.30 48.32
CA SER A 6 32.41 0.23 47.71
C SER A 6 32.31 -0.29 46.29
N SER A 7 31.45 -1.26 46.05
CA SER A 7 31.10 -1.70 44.69
C SER A 7 30.17 -0.67 44.05
N LEU A 8 30.70 0.08 43.10
CA LEU A 8 29.93 0.99 42.27
C LEU A 8 29.14 0.16 41.23
N LEU A 9 27.85 -0.03 41.49
CA LEU A 9 26.93 -0.72 40.54
C LEU A 9 26.59 0.26 39.42
N LEU A 10 27.22 0.07 38.26
CA LEU A 10 26.92 0.85 37.04
C LEU A 10 25.59 0.31 36.45
N ILE A 11 24.47 0.99 36.72
CA ILE A 11 23.18 0.71 36.10
C ILE A 11 23.25 1.28 34.69
N VAL A 12 23.54 0.45 33.70
CA VAL A 12 23.38 0.77 32.29
C VAL A 12 21.89 0.70 31.97
N THR A 13 21.19 1.85 32.01
CA THR A 13 19.85 1.96 31.46
C THR A 13 19.92 1.88 29.94
N GLN A 14 19.64 0.70 29.42
CA GLN A 14 19.35 0.56 27.99
C GLN A 14 18.02 1.28 27.73
N VAL A 15 18.07 2.43 27.07
CA VAL A 15 16.89 3.07 26.51
C VAL A 15 16.44 2.17 25.34
N LEU A 16 15.52 1.27 25.61
CA LEU A 16 14.81 0.53 24.57
C LEU A 16 13.95 1.56 23.85
N TYR A 17 14.45 2.06 22.72
CA TYR A 17 13.56 2.71 21.75
C TYR A 17 12.60 1.63 21.27
N ALA A 18 11.35 1.69 21.73
CA ALA A 18 10.28 0.90 21.16
C ALA A 18 10.19 1.30 19.68
N GLN A 19 10.66 0.43 18.80
CA GLN A 19 10.61 0.67 17.38
C GLN A 19 9.15 0.52 16.95
N GLU A 20 8.56 1.57 16.37
CA GLU A 20 7.20 1.52 15.86
C GLU A 20 7.05 0.35 14.88
N THR A 21 5.95 -0.38 14.99
CA THR A 21 5.62 -1.47 14.08
C THR A 21 5.46 -0.94 12.66
N ILE A 22 5.96 -1.70 11.68
CA ILE A 22 5.83 -1.36 10.26
C ILE A 22 4.34 -1.18 9.90
N GLN A 23 4.04 -0.11 9.16
CA GLN A 23 2.74 0.12 8.56
C GLN A 23 2.88 0.05 7.04
N THR A 24 2.12 -0.84 6.42
CA THR A 24 2.21 -1.12 4.99
C THR A 24 0.97 -0.60 4.27
N ASP A 25 1.12 -0.34 2.97
CA ASP A 25 -0.01 -0.04 2.09
C ASP A 25 -0.47 -1.32 1.35
N ARG A 26 0.26 -2.42 1.53
CA ARG A 26 -0.14 -3.77 1.14
C ARG A 26 -0.89 -4.45 2.31
N PRO A 27 -1.80 -5.43 2.02
CA PRO A 27 -2.17 -5.98 0.70
C PRO A 27 -3.44 -5.36 0.09
N ASP A 28 -4.16 -4.47 0.78
CA ASP A 28 -5.41 -3.84 0.33
C ASP A 28 -5.20 -2.66 -0.64
N GLN A 29 -6.29 -2.14 -1.21
CA GLN A 29 -6.28 -0.98 -2.10
C GLN A 29 -6.43 0.34 -1.33
N THR A 30 -6.90 0.25 -0.08
CA THR A 30 -7.01 1.38 0.84
C THR A 30 -5.64 1.76 1.36
N GLU A 31 -5.13 2.88 0.90
CA GLU A 31 -3.91 3.49 1.42
C GLU A 31 -4.12 3.98 2.85
N SER A 32 -3.19 3.65 3.74
CA SER A 32 -3.20 4.14 5.11
C SER A 32 -2.80 5.61 5.24
N THR A 33 -3.19 6.27 6.33
CA THR A 33 -2.73 7.64 6.64
C THR A 33 -1.33 7.66 7.27
N SER A 34 -0.73 6.50 7.50
CA SER A 34 0.60 6.36 8.11
C SER A 34 1.70 6.82 7.17
N ILE A 35 2.73 7.40 7.75
CA ILE A 35 3.95 7.87 7.05
C ILE A 35 5.12 7.00 7.47
N THR A 36 5.94 6.57 6.53
CA THR A 36 7.21 5.90 6.83
C THR A 36 8.04 6.77 7.77
N PRO A 37 8.53 6.26 8.91
CA PRO A 37 9.29 7.05 9.88
C PRO A 37 10.50 7.74 9.25
N LYS A 38 10.83 8.93 9.76
CA LYS A 38 11.96 9.73 9.25
C LYS A 38 13.24 8.91 9.13
N SER A 39 13.96 9.07 8.01
CA SER A 39 15.22 8.37 7.72
C SER A 39 15.07 6.85 7.73
N ASN A 40 13.89 6.35 7.35
CA ASN A 40 13.68 4.95 7.07
C ASN A 40 13.34 4.77 5.59
N LEU A 41 13.81 3.69 5.03
CA LEU A 41 13.42 3.19 3.72
C LEU A 41 12.55 1.96 3.95
N GLN A 42 11.39 1.91 3.30
CA GLN A 42 10.49 0.75 3.34
C GLN A 42 10.30 0.20 1.94
N LEU A 43 10.45 -1.09 1.80
CA LEU A 43 10.26 -1.83 0.57
C LEU A 43 9.03 -2.72 0.74
N GLU A 44 8.08 -2.60 -0.18
CA GLU A 44 6.91 -3.48 -0.29
C GLU A 44 6.94 -4.15 -1.65
N SER A 45 6.88 -5.47 -1.67
CA SER A 45 6.98 -6.24 -2.90
C SER A 45 6.09 -7.47 -2.83
N GLY A 46 5.55 -7.90 -3.98
CA GLY A 46 4.67 -9.04 -3.98
C GLY A 46 4.43 -9.63 -5.35
N PHE A 47 3.74 -10.74 -5.30
CA PHE A 47 3.13 -11.39 -6.45
C PHE A 47 1.66 -11.01 -6.50
N PHE A 48 1.14 -10.72 -7.69
CA PHE A 48 -0.26 -10.44 -7.93
C PHE A 48 -0.69 -11.17 -9.20
N TYR A 49 -1.77 -11.92 -9.11
CA TYR A 49 -2.41 -12.58 -10.24
C TYR A 49 -3.86 -12.12 -10.33
N GLU A 50 -4.26 -11.61 -11.49
CA GLU A 50 -5.63 -11.23 -11.78
C GLU A 50 -6.13 -11.97 -13.02
N LYS A 51 -7.29 -12.58 -12.91
CA LYS A 51 -8.04 -13.10 -14.04
C LYS A 51 -9.13 -12.09 -14.40
N THR A 52 -8.93 -11.40 -15.52
CA THR A 52 -9.86 -10.36 -15.98
C THR A 52 -11.13 -10.98 -16.56
N ASP A 53 -10.96 -12.04 -17.37
CA ASP A 53 -12.04 -12.81 -17.99
C ASP A 53 -11.53 -14.20 -18.43
N THR A 54 -12.29 -14.89 -19.29
CA THR A 54 -11.91 -16.23 -19.78
C THR A 54 -10.64 -16.23 -20.65
N GLU A 55 -10.29 -15.12 -21.28
CA GLU A 55 -9.23 -15.00 -22.27
C GLU A 55 -8.09 -14.06 -21.84
N SER A 56 -8.30 -13.31 -20.74
CA SER A 56 -7.39 -12.26 -20.29
C SER A 56 -6.97 -12.44 -18.84
N ARG A 57 -5.67 -12.32 -18.59
CA ARG A 57 -5.07 -12.37 -17.25
C ARG A 57 -3.84 -11.49 -17.17
N ASN A 58 -3.59 -10.97 -15.98
CA ASN A 58 -2.36 -10.24 -15.64
C ASN A 58 -1.64 -10.90 -14.46
N ILE A 59 -0.32 -10.91 -14.52
CA ILE A 59 0.56 -11.37 -13.44
C ILE A 59 1.60 -10.29 -13.21
N SER A 60 1.62 -9.70 -12.01
CA SER A 60 2.71 -8.83 -11.57
C SER A 60 3.67 -9.65 -10.70
N HIS A 61 4.96 -9.71 -11.10
CA HIS A 61 5.96 -10.55 -10.45
C HIS A 61 7.40 -10.01 -10.62
N PRO A 62 7.82 -9.08 -9.75
CA PRO A 62 7.11 -8.57 -8.58
C PRO A 62 6.33 -7.28 -8.85
N THR A 63 5.40 -6.94 -7.96
CA THR A 63 5.05 -5.56 -7.65
C THR A 63 6.15 -4.95 -6.80
N LEU A 64 6.39 -3.67 -6.91
CA LEU A 64 7.44 -2.98 -6.14
C LEU A 64 7.00 -1.57 -5.76
N LEU A 65 7.00 -1.28 -4.46
CA LEU A 65 6.84 0.06 -3.91
C LEU A 65 7.97 0.34 -2.93
N ILE A 66 8.69 1.44 -3.17
CA ILE A 66 9.74 1.96 -2.30
C ILE A 66 9.25 3.25 -1.68
N LYS A 67 9.30 3.34 -0.34
CA LYS A 67 8.87 4.50 0.44
C LYS A 67 10.04 5.02 1.27
N TYR A 68 10.22 6.34 1.33
CA TYR A 68 11.24 7.00 2.13
C TYR A 68 10.65 8.07 3.01
N GLY A 69 10.81 7.94 4.32
CA GLY A 69 10.37 8.91 5.30
C GLY A 69 11.28 10.14 5.37
N VAL A 70 10.82 11.25 4.83
CA VAL A 70 11.54 12.55 4.88
C VAL A 70 11.44 13.18 6.28
N ASN A 71 10.24 13.18 6.83
CA ASN A 71 9.93 13.64 8.17
C ASN A 71 8.64 12.98 8.67
N LYS A 72 8.15 13.34 9.85
CA LYS A 72 6.94 12.74 10.45
C LYS A 72 5.63 12.94 9.65
N ASN A 73 5.64 13.86 8.67
CA ASN A 73 4.46 14.23 7.91
C ASN A 73 4.62 14.01 6.39
N LEU A 74 5.81 13.61 5.92
CA LEU A 74 6.09 13.51 4.48
C LEU A 74 6.88 12.25 4.16
N GLU A 75 6.40 11.51 3.19
CA GLU A 75 6.98 10.31 2.60
C GLU A 75 7.11 10.51 1.08
N LEU A 76 8.22 10.09 0.50
CA LEU A 76 8.41 9.97 -0.95
C LEU A 76 8.21 8.52 -1.37
N ARG A 77 7.70 8.31 -2.59
CA ARG A 77 7.33 6.99 -3.10
C ARG A 77 7.80 6.80 -4.54
N VAL A 78 8.26 5.58 -4.82
CA VAL A 78 8.56 5.12 -6.18
C VAL A 78 7.95 3.74 -6.34
N GLY A 79 7.14 3.56 -7.37
CA GLY A 79 6.48 2.29 -7.67
C GLY A 79 6.71 1.84 -9.10
N THR A 80 6.77 0.54 -9.31
CA THR A 80 6.72 -0.12 -10.62
C THR A 80 6.48 -1.60 -10.45
N ASP A 81 6.01 -2.28 -11.50
CA ASP A 81 5.77 -3.71 -11.51
C ASP A 81 6.46 -4.35 -12.71
N PHE A 82 6.87 -5.58 -12.57
CA PHE A 82 7.17 -6.41 -13.73
C PHE A 82 5.91 -7.23 -14.05
N ASN A 83 5.29 -6.95 -15.18
CA ASN A 83 4.02 -7.55 -15.59
C ASN A 83 4.19 -8.58 -16.70
N SER A 84 3.33 -9.59 -16.65
CA SER A 84 3.08 -10.52 -17.75
C SER A 84 1.57 -10.55 -18.01
N GLU A 85 1.16 -9.93 -19.10
CA GLU A 85 -0.23 -9.89 -19.56
C GLU A 85 -0.46 -10.94 -20.65
N THR A 86 -1.57 -11.62 -20.60
CA THR A 86 -2.03 -12.51 -21.65
C THR A 86 -3.42 -12.06 -22.07
N VAL A 87 -3.61 -11.80 -23.36
CA VAL A 87 -4.88 -11.43 -23.97
C VAL A 87 -5.04 -12.26 -25.25
N TYR A 88 -6.10 -13.05 -25.37
CA TYR A 88 -6.35 -13.93 -26.55
C TYR A 88 -5.14 -14.77 -26.96
N GLN A 89 -4.39 -15.38 -26.03
CA GLN A 89 -3.17 -16.16 -26.25
C GLN A 89 -1.89 -15.34 -26.56
N GLU A 90 -2.00 -14.05 -26.85
CA GLU A 90 -0.82 -13.18 -26.96
C GLU A 90 -0.30 -12.84 -25.57
N ARG A 91 1.00 -13.03 -25.37
CA ARG A 91 1.67 -12.73 -24.10
C ARG A 91 2.67 -11.60 -24.26
N ASN A 92 2.52 -10.56 -23.45
CA ASN A 92 3.47 -9.47 -23.29
C ASN A 92 4.06 -9.50 -21.89
N SER A 93 5.37 -9.27 -21.76
CA SER A 93 6.03 -9.15 -20.46
C SER A 93 6.98 -7.96 -20.46
N GLY A 94 7.08 -7.28 -19.32
CA GLY A 94 7.94 -6.12 -19.19
C GLY A 94 7.68 -5.30 -17.93
N ILE A 95 8.43 -4.22 -17.78
CA ILE A 95 8.31 -3.27 -16.67
C ILE A 95 7.18 -2.29 -16.99
N SER A 96 6.24 -2.14 -16.07
CA SER A 96 5.19 -1.11 -16.07
C SER A 96 5.78 0.30 -15.99
N PRO A 97 5.03 1.34 -16.39
CA PRO A 97 5.45 2.71 -16.18
C PRO A 97 5.80 3.01 -14.72
N ILE A 98 6.91 3.71 -14.52
CA ILE A 98 7.36 4.09 -13.18
C ILE A 98 6.44 5.15 -12.62
N THR A 99 5.98 4.96 -11.39
CA THR A 99 5.19 5.92 -10.62
C THR A 99 6.06 6.62 -9.59
N LEU A 100 6.05 7.94 -9.59
CA LEU A 100 6.64 8.78 -8.56
C LEU A 100 5.54 9.42 -7.73
N GLY A 101 5.73 9.50 -6.43
CA GLY A 101 4.69 10.06 -5.57
C GLY A 101 5.20 10.57 -4.23
N PHE A 102 4.27 11.16 -3.51
CA PHE A 102 4.45 11.54 -2.12
C PHE A 102 3.16 11.34 -1.34
N LYS A 103 3.30 11.03 -0.06
CA LYS A 103 2.20 11.03 0.90
C LYS A 103 2.49 12.08 1.97
N ALA A 104 1.51 12.95 2.22
CA ALA A 104 1.62 14.02 3.21
C ALA A 104 0.52 13.85 4.27
N LYS A 105 0.90 13.70 5.54
CA LYS A 105 -0.04 13.67 6.66
C LYS A 105 -0.50 15.11 6.93
N LEU A 106 -1.82 15.31 6.88
CA LEU A 106 -2.43 16.62 7.05
C LEU A 106 -2.97 16.81 8.47
N MET A 107 -3.48 15.73 9.09
CA MET A 107 -4.11 15.81 10.41
C MET A 107 -3.98 14.46 11.14
N GLU A 108 -3.70 14.51 12.44
CA GLU A 108 -3.80 13.36 13.33
C GLU A 108 -5.25 13.14 13.76
N GLU A 109 -5.59 11.88 14.07
CA GLU A 109 -6.88 11.52 14.60
C GLU A 109 -7.17 12.24 15.94
N ARG A 110 -8.35 12.81 16.08
CA ARG A 110 -8.79 13.48 17.31
C ARG A 110 -10.27 13.22 17.57
N LYS A 111 -10.58 12.36 18.54
CA LYS A 111 -11.97 12.03 18.90
C LYS A 111 -12.75 11.49 17.68
N LEU A 112 -13.71 12.25 17.18
CA LEU A 112 -14.53 11.90 16.01
C LEU A 112 -13.91 12.32 14.67
N MET A 113 -12.83 13.12 14.68
CA MET A 113 -12.14 13.54 13.45
C MET A 113 -11.12 12.48 13.06
N PRO A 114 -11.18 11.95 11.82
CA PRO A 114 -10.23 10.96 11.34
C PRO A 114 -8.80 11.50 11.27
N SER A 115 -7.83 10.62 11.29
CA SER A 115 -6.54 10.93 10.70
C SER A 115 -6.71 11.19 9.22
N LEU A 116 -6.01 12.19 8.67
CA LEU A 116 -6.12 12.61 7.28
C LEU A 116 -4.75 12.70 6.64
N ALA A 117 -4.59 12.12 5.47
CA ALA A 117 -3.42 12.30 4.61
C ALA A 117 -3.82 12.58 3.16
N PHE A 118 -2.89 13.14 2.42
CA PHE A 118 -3.01 13.36 0.97
C PHE A 118 -1.93 12.54 0.26
N LEU A 119 -2.34 11.81 -0.77
CA LEU A 119 -1.46 11.08 -1.67
C LEU A 119 -1.53 11.71 -3.05
N GLY A 120 -0.38 12.12 -3.58
CA GLY A 120 -0.22 12.59 -4.94
C GLY A 120 0.81 11.74 -5.67
N GLN A 121 0.49 11.29 -6.87
CA GLN A 121 1.37 10.44 -7.67
C GLN A 121 1.32 10.84 -9.15
N VAL A 122 2.36 10.50 -9.88
CA VAL A 122 2.42 10.63 -11.33
C VAL A 122 3.11 9.39 -11.91
N THR A 123 2.42 8.71 -12.82
CA THR A 123 2.94 7.58 -13.56
C THR A 123 3.52 8.07 -14.89
N LEU A 124 4.82 7.83 -15.08
CA LEU A 124 5.61 8.35 -16.20
C LEU A 124 5.51 7.39 -17.40
N ASN A 125 4.67 7.70 -18.34
CA ASN A 125 4.33 6.87 -19.50
C ASN A 125 5.52 6.40 -20.35
N SER A 126 6.61 7.18 -20.42
CA SER A 126 7.80 6.86 -21.21
C SER A 126 8.77 5.90 -20.51
N LEU A 127 8.71 5.81 -19.16
CA LEU A 127 9.60 4.98 -18.36
C LEU A 127 9.01 3.58 -18.12
N ALA A 128 8.84 2.85 -19.23
CA ALA A 128 8.28 1.50 -19.26
C ALA A 128 8.92 0.67 -20.39
N SER A 129 8.76 -0.64 -20.34
CA SER A 129 9.03 -1.51 -21.48
C SER A 129 8.12 -1.16 -22.67
N LYS A 130 8.58 -1.41 -23.89
CA LYS A 130 7.90 -0.97 -25.13
C LYS A 130 6.41 -1.27 -25.16
N ASN A 131 5.99 -2.45 -24.75
CA ASN A 131 4.60 -2.90 -24.81
C ASN A 131 3.75 -2.39 -23.63
N PHE A 132 4.36 -1.73 -22.64
CA PHE A 132 3.69 -1.16 -21.44
C PHE A 132 3.70 0.37 -21.44
N LYS A 133 4.24 1.01 -22.48
CA LYS A 133 4.15 2.47 -22.62
C LYS A 133 2.73 2.90 -22.89
N THR A 134 2.28 3.96 -22.23
CA THR A 134 0.98 4.56 -22.45
C THR A 134 1.11 5.88 -23.23
N PRO A 135 0.07 6.33 -23.94
CA PRO A 135 0.09 7.59 -24.67
C PRO A 135 0.30 8.82 -23.79
N TYR A 136 -0.25 8.79 -22.55
CA TYR A 136 -0.27 9.93 -21.63
C TYR A 136 0.42 9.62 -20.34
N THR A 137 0.99 10.66 -19.72
CA THR A 137 1.37 10.63 -18.29
C THR A 137 0.10 10.58 -17.44
N ALA A 138 0.09 9.73 -16.42
CA ALA A 138 -1.10 9.45 -15.62
C ALA A 138 -0.94 9.96 -14.17
N PRO A 139 -1.46 11.15 -13.83
CA PRO A 139 -1.51 11.60 -12.45
C PRO A 139 -2.58 10.83 -11.65
N SER A 140 -2.40 10.77 -10.34
CA SER A 140 -3.43 10.35 -9.39
C SER A 140 -3.36 11.15 -8.10
N ILE A 141 -4.50 11.38 -7.50
CA ILE A 141 -4.64 12.09 -6.22
C ILE A 141 -5.65 11.35 -5.35
N ARG A 142 -5.36 11.21 -4.06
CA ARG A 142 -6.29 10.62 -3.09
C ARG A 142 -6.25 11.37 -1.76
N LEU A 143 -7.41 11.52 -1.14
CA LEU A 143 -7.57 11.85 0.26
C LEU A 143 -7.77 10.55 1.03
N LEU A 144 -6.96 10.37 2.06
CA LEU A 144 -6.88 9.15 2.87
C LEU A 144 -7.39 9.47 4.26
N PHE A 145 -8.34 8.69 4.74
CA PHE A 145 -8.97 8.87 6.05
C PHE A 145 -8.84 7.59 6.86
N GLN A 146 -8.61 7.71 8.16
CA GLN A 146 -8.55 6.56 9.06
C GLN A 146 -9.14 6.90 10.42
N HIS A 147 -9.93 5.97 10.96
CA HIS A 147 -10.45 5.98 12.33
C HIS A 147 -9.98 4.75 13.08
N THR A 148 -9.53 4.95 14.30
CA THR A 148 -9.30 3.89 15.28
C THR A 148 -10.62 3.66 16.04
N LEU A 149 -11.33 2.58 15.68
CA LEU A 149 -12.64 2.27 16.30
C LEU A 149 -12.47 1.58 17.65
N SER A 150 -11.39 0.81 17.82
CA SER A 150 -10.96 0.20 19.08
C SER A 150 -9.48 -0.17 19.02
N ASP A 151 -8.92 -0.73 20.11
CA ASP A 151 -7.53 -1.21 20.14
C ASP A 151 -7.22 -2.30 19.07
N LYS A 152 -8.26 -2.90 18.50
CA LYS A 152 -8.14 -3.98 17.51
C LYS A 152 -8.79 -3.70 16.16
N LEU A 153 -9.63 -2.68 16.06
CA LEU A 153 -10.44 -2.43 14.86
C LEU A 153 -10.18 -1.03 14.33
N ASN A 154 -9.79 -0.94 13.07
CA ASN A 154 -9.66 0.32 12.35
C ASN A 154 -10.60 0.36 11.14
N LEU A 155 -10.98 1.56 10.73
CA LEU A 155 -11.70 1.86 9.51
C LEU A 155 -10.87 2.83 8.69
N GLY A 156 -10.50 2.43 7.48
CA GLY A 156 -9.85 3.27 6.48
C GLY A 156 -10.77 3.53 5.29
N TYR A 157 -10.70 4.69 4.70
CA TYR A 157 -11.37 4.96 3.43
C TYR A 157 -10.62 6.02 2.62
N ASN A 158 -10.64 5.86 1.29
CA ASN A 158 -10.01 6.81 0.41
C ASN A 158 -11.02 7.33 -0.62
N LEU A 159 -10.83 8.58 -1.02
CA LEU A 159 -11.56 9.22 -2.12
C LEU A 159 -10.56 9.91 -3.03
N GLY A 160 -10.66 9.68 -4.32
CA GLY A 160 -9.68 10.21 -5.24
C GLY A 160 -10.09 10.22 -6.69
N ALA A 161 -9.13 10.62 -7.51
CA ALA A 161 -9.22 10.62 -8.94
C ALA A 161 -7.88 10.16 -9.53
N GLU A 162 -7.94 9.39 -10.59
CA GLU A 162 -6.76 8.90 -11.30
C GLU A 162 -6.98 8.90 -12.81
N TRP A 163 -5.88 8.89 -13.55
CA TRP A 163 -5.84 8.72 -15.00
C TRP A 163 -5.10 7.43 -15.32
N ASN A 164 -5.56 6.69 -16.30
CA ASN A 164 -4.98 5.42 -16.69
C ASN A 164 -3.79 5.55 -17.69
N GLY A 165 -3.55 6.76 -18.19
CA GLY A 165 -2.53 7.02 -19.21
C GLY A 165 -2.89 6.54 -20.62
N VAL A 166 -3.99 5.83 -20.81
CA VAL A 166 -4.46 5.33 -22.12
C VAL A 166 -5.41 6.34 -22.77
N THR A 167 -6.30 6.91 -21.98
CA THR A 167 -7.21 7.99 -22.40
C THR A 167 -6.98 9.24 -21.55
N PRO A 168 -7.43 10.41 -22.01
CA PRO A 168 -7.37 11.65 -21.21
C PRO A 168 -8.46 11.72 -20.12
N ASP A 169 -9.33 10.71 -20.02
CA ASP A 169 -10.47 10.73 -19.11
C ASP A 169 -10.03 10.41 -17.66
N VAL A 170 -10.70 11.08 -16.75
CA VAL A 170 -10.53 10.88 -15.32
C VAL A 170 -11.43 9.75 -14.82
N THR A 171 -10.91 8.93 -13.94
CA THR A 171 -11.62 7.90 -13.19
C THR A 171 -11.71 8.31 -11.73
N GLY A 172 -12.90 8.38 -11.16
CA GLY A 172 -13.10 8.53 -9.72
C GLY A 172 -12.75 7.23 -9.01
N VAL A 173 -12.11 7.31 -7.84
CA VAL A 173 -11.74 6.13 -7.03
C VAL A 173 -12.29 6.30 -5.62
N TYR A 174 -12.87 5.23 -5.10
CA TYR A 174 -13.21 5.13 -3.68
C TYR A 174 -12.78 3.77 -3.14
N THR A 175 -12.40 3.74 -1.87
CA THR A 175 -12.11 2.52 -1.13
C THR A 175 -12.65 2.64 0.29
N VAL A 176 -13.06 1.52 0.90
CA VAL A 176 -13.48 1.41 2.30
C VAL A 176 -12.99 0.08 2.84
N SER A 177 -12.08 0.10 3.79
CA SER A 177 -11.47 -1.08 4.40
C SER A 177 -11.67 -1.07 5.92
N THR A 178 -11.93 -2.25 6.47
CA THR A 178 -11.86 -2.50 7.90
C THR A 178 -10.73 -3.46 8.19
N SER A 179 -9.87 -3.15 9.15
CA SER A 179 -8.80 -4.04 9.60
C SER A 179 -8.98 -4.43 11.05
N TYR A 180 -8.76 -5.71 11.34
CA TYR A 180 -8.88 -6.29 12.67
C TYR A 180 -7.60 -7.01 13.09
N SER A 181 -7.06 -6.66 14.25
CA SER A 181 -5.88 -7.30 14.84
C SER A 181 -6.33 -8.39 15.81
N PHE A 182 -6.05 -9.67 15.50
CA PHE A 182 -6.31 -10.80 16.40
C PHE A 182 -5.39 -10.73 17.60
N ASP A 183 -4.12 -10.46 17.35
CA ASP A 183 -3.05 -10.27 18.32
C ASP A 183 -2.02 -9.24 17.82
N GLU A 184 -0.85 -9.16 18.44
CA GLU A 184 0.23 -8.23 18.07
C GLU A 184 0.87 -8.54 16.70
N LYS A 185 0.63 -9.74 16.12
CA LYS A 185 1.27 -10.19 14.88
C LYS A 185 0.29 -10.47 13.74
N LEU A 186 -0.86 -11.04 14.06
CA LEU A 186 -1.84 -11.47 13.06
C LEU A 186 -2.95 -10.45 12.92
N GLY A 187 -3.09 -9.90 11.72
CA GLY A 187 -4.18 -9.04 11.30
C GLY A 187 -4.96 -9.61 10.11
N MET A 188 -6.17 -9.14 9.94
CA MET A 188 -6.99 -9.36 8.75
C MET A 188 -7.60 -8.04 8.31
N PHE A 189 -7.99 -7.96 7.05
CA PHE A 189 -8.81 -6.87 6.53
C PHE A 189 -9.91 -7.41 5.62
N ALA A 190 -10.93 -6.59 5.41
CA ALA A 190 -11.95 -6.75 4.38
C ALA A 190 -12.28 -5.39 3.78
N GLU A 191 -12.35 -5.32 2.47
CA GLU A 191 -12.42 -4.06 1.72
C GLU A 191 -13.46 -4.11 0.60
N PHE A 192 -14.14 -2.98 0.42
CA PHE A 192 -14.88 -2.61 -0.78
C PHE A 192 -14.19 -1.44 -1.46
N TYR A 193 -14.01 -1.54 -2.77
CA TYR A 193 -13.47 -0.46 -3.56
C TYR A 193 -14.07 -0.40 -4.96
N GLY A 194 -13.83 0.69 -5.66
CA GLY A 194 -14.33 0.79 -7.02
C GLY A 194 -13.82 2.00 -7.79
N TYR A 195 -14.03 1.89 -9.10
CA TYR A 195 -13.62 2.85 -10.11
C TYR A 195 -14.85 3.38 -10.84
N LEU A 196 -14.99 4.71 -10.85
CA LEU A 196 -16.12 5.42 -11.42
C LEU A 196 -15.70 6.05 -12.74
N ASN A 197 -15.81 5.30 -13.81
CA ASN A 197 -15.47 5.73 -15.16
C ASN A 197 -16.58 6.60 -15.74
N LYS A 198 -16.20 7.63 -16.50
CA LYS A 198 -17.15 8.62 -17.03
C LYS A 198 -18.13 8.04 -18.05
N PHE A 199 -17.68 7.11 -18.89
CA PHE A 199 -18.43 6.57 -20.03
C PHE A 199 -18.74 5.08 -19.92
N GLU A 200 -18.33 4.43 -18.82
CA GLU A 200 -18.55 3.03 -18.59
C GLU A 200 -19.34 2.81 -17.30
N LYS A 201 -19.77 1.57 -17.09
CA LYS A 201 -20.37 1.20 -15.80
C LYS A 201 -19.28 1.24 -14.73
N ALA A 202 -19.67 1.53 -13.50
CA ALA A 202 -18.77 1.50 -12.37
C ALA A 202 -18.21 0.08 -12.15
N ASP A 203 -16.91 0.00 -11.93
CA ASP A 203 -16.21 -1.23 -11.55
C ASP A 203 -16.18 -1.31 -10.01
N HIS A 204 -16.92 -2.24 -9.42
CA HIS A 204 -16.98 -2.47 -7.98
C HIS A 204 -16.39 -3.82 -7.64
N ARG A 205 -15.53 -3.86 -6.63
CA ARG A 205 -14.79 -5.04 -6.21
C ARG A 205 -14.83 -5.21 -4.70
N PHE A 206 -14.62 -6.43 -4.27
CA PHE A 206 -14.46 -6.80 -2.86
C PHE A 206 -13.22 -7.66 -2.70
N ASP A 207 -12.48 -7.42 -1.63
CA ASP A 207 -11.39 -8.30 -1.25
C ASP A 207 -11.25 -8.45 0.27
N ALA A 208 -10.43 -9.41 0.65
CA ALA A 208 -10.04 -9.65 2.02
C ALA A 208 -8.67 -10.32 2.06
N GLY A 209 -7.99 -10.20 3.19
CA GLY A 209 -6.66 -10.79 3.34
C GLY A 209 -6.17 -10.79 4.77
N PHE A 210 -4.93 -11.28 4.90
CA PHE A 210 -4.24 -11.41 6.18
C PHE A 210 -2.87 -10.78 6.10
N THR A 211 -2.43 -10.24 7.22
CA THR A 211 -1.09 -9.74 7.45
C THR A 211 -0.47 -10.46 8.64
N TYR A 212 0.82 -10.77 8.57
CA TYR A 212 1.54 -11.38 9.68
C TYR A 212 2.89 -10.70 9.90
N LEU A 213 3.08 -10.16 11.09
CA LEU A 213 4.34 -9.53 11.52
C LEU A 213 5.34 -10.59 11.97
N ILE A 214 6.39 -10.78 11.19
CA ILE A 214 7.54 -11.61 11.57
C ILE A 214 8.38 -10.87 12.61
N SER A 215 8.54 -9.54 12.42
CA SER A 215 9.17 -8.62 13.38
C SER A 215 8.56 -7.21 13.21
N ASN A 216 8.91 -6.27 14.08
CA ASN A 216 8.44 -4.88 13.98
C ASN A 216 8.78 -4.19 12.65
N ASN A 217 9.72 -4.75 11.88
CA ASN A 217 10.14 -4.20 10.58
C ASN A 217 9.88 -5.13 9.40
N PHE A 218 9.30 -6.30 9.63
CA PHE A 218 9.10 -7.29 8.59
C PHE A 218 7.69 -7.88 8.67
N GLN A 219 6.90 -7.69 7.63
CA GLN A 219 5.55 -8.22 7.47
C GLN A 219 5.47 -9.09 6.22
N VAL A 220 4.67 -10.13 6.28
CA VAL A 220 4.19 -10.89 5.12
C VAL A 220 2.68 -10.74 5.02
N ASP A 221 2.15 -10.82 3.82
CA ASP A 221 0.73 -10.62 3.56
C ASP A 221 0.20 -11.55 2.46
N THR A 222 -1.11 -11.73 2.47
CA THR A 222 -1.84 -12.38 1.37
C THR A 222 -3.25 -11.82 1.28
N SER A 223 -3.79 -11.76 0.06
CA SER A 223 -5.16 -11.35 -0.19
C SER A 223 -5.77 -12.07 -1.38
N ALA A 224 -7.09 -12.05 -1.45
CA ALA A 224 -7.86 -12.48 -2.60
C ALA A 224 -9.10 -11.60 -2.74
N GLY A 225 -9.51 -11.35 -3.97
CA GLY A 225 -10.66 -10.50 -4.27
C GLY A 225 -11.43 -10.96 -5.49
N ILE A 226 -12.64 -10.45 -5.62
CA ILE A 226 -13.57 -10.73 -6.70
C ILE A 226 -14.16 -9.44 -7.25
N GLY A 227 -14.48 -9.45 -8.53
CA GLY A 227 -15.31 -8.42 -9.14
C GLY A 227 -16.78 -8.58 -8.77
N ILE A 228 -17.46 -7.48 -8.52
CA ILE A 228 -18.89 -7.45 -8.21
C ILE A 228 -19.68 -6.95 -9.42
N SER A 229 -19.11 -6.01 -10.17
CA SER A 229 -19.72 -5.49 -11.39
C SER A 229 -19.45 -6.41 -12.58
N LYS A 230 -20.28 -6.33 -13.61
CA LYS A 230 -20.11 -7.12 -14.84
C LYS A 230 -18.84 -6.79 -15.63
N ILE A 231 -18.27 -5.61 -15.42
CA ILE A 231 -17.04 -5.17 -16.08
C ILE A 231 -15.80 -5.41 -15.23
N SER A 232 -15.98 -5.83 -13.98
CA SER A 232 -14.88 -6.11 -13.06
C SER A 232 -14.18 -7.42 -13.45
N PRO A 233 -12.89 -7.57 -13.11
CA PRO A 233 -12.20 -8.86 -13.22
C PRO A 233 -12.91 -9.96 -12.45
N ASP A 234 -12.75 -11.20 -12.92
CA ASP A 234 -13.35 -12.39 -12.28
C ASP A 234 -12.84 -12.50 -10.82
N TYR A 235 -11.52 -12.53 -10.63
CA TYR A 235 -10.89 -12.61 -9.32
C TYR A 235 -9.40 -12.24 -9.38
N PHE A 236 -8.83 -11.98 -8.22
CA PHE A 236 -7.38 -11.90 -8.05
C PHE A 236 -6.91 -12.64 -6.79
N VAL A 237 -5.62 -12.95 -6.76
CA VAL A 237 -4.89 -13.41 -5.57
C VAL A 237 -3.56 -12.67 -5.48
N SER A 238 -3.12 -12.38 -4.25
CA SER A 238 -1.88 -11.68 -3.98
C SER A 238 -1.16 -12.29 -2.78
N ALA A 239 0.16 -12.22 -2.80
CA ALA A 239 1.01 -12.50 -1.66
C ALA A 239 2.21 -11.58 -1.68
N GLY A 240 2.69 -11.13 -0.54
CA GLY A 240 3.78 -10.19 -0.51
C GLY A 240 4.56 -10.12 0.79
N VAL A 241 5.58 -9.29 0.75
CA VAL A 241 6.49 -9.03 1.84
C VAL A 241 6.77 -7.53 1.92
N SER A 242 6.91 -7.02 3.13
CA SER A 242 7.24 -5.64 3.40
C SER A 242 8.35 -5.57 4.44
N TYR A 243 9.39 -4.81 4.13
CA TYR A 243 10.53 -4.65 5.02
C TYR A 243 10.94 -3.19 5.15
N ARG A 244 11.19 -2.76 6.39
CA ARG A 244 11.64 -1.40 6.71
C ARG A 244 13.01 -1.45 7.39
N PHE A 245 13.92 -0.61 6.93
CA PHE A 245 15.25 -0.46 7.50
C PHE A 245 15.63 1.01 7.69
N SER A 246 16.41 1.29 8.75
CA SER A 246 16.95 2.63 9.00
C SER A 246 18.07 2.94 8.01
N THR A 247 18.12 4.17 7.54
CA THR A 247 19.19 4.69 6.67
C THR A 247 20.24 5.50 7.45
N LYS A 248 20.17 5.48 8.79
CA LYS A 248 21.12 6.12 9.70
C LYS A 248 21.94 5.11 10.46
#